data_7a92a3e48f904e373bd7d01ce9fa6b71
#
_entry.id   7a92a3e48f904e373bd7d01ce9fa6b71
#
_cell.length_a   1.000
_cell.length_b   1.000
_cell.length_c   1.000
_cell.angle_alpha   90.00
_cell.angle_beta   90.00
_cell.angle_gamma   90.00
#
_symmetry.space_group_name_H-M   'P 1'
#
loop_
_entity.id
_entity.type
_entity.pdbx_description
1 polymer ?
#
loop_
_entity_poly.entity_id
_entity_poly.type
_entity_poly.pdbx_seq_one_letter_code
_entity_poly.pdbx_strand_id
1 'polypeptide(L)'
;MLTNPHQLIAISQHPDYLDAAITYFSEAFGIPEEIYRDSITASLTTTSTLPRFYVLVKGTELVGCFGLITNDFNSRQDLYPWLAALFVSEKYRGQGLGKLLIQHAVSEVKEMGYPSLYLVTDHSSYYEKFGFEHLGSAYGLDGPARLYAYQI
;
A
#
# COMPACT_ATOMS: atom_id res chain seq x y z
N MET A 1 -1.21 -29.05 -10.42
CA MET A 1 -0.48 -27.90 -9.86
C MET A 1 -1.46 -26.76 -9.60
N LEU A 2 -1.41 -26.22 -8.39
CA LEU A 2 -2.25 -25.11 -8.03
C LEU A 2 -1.57 -23.80 -8.44
N THR A 3 -2.24 -23.02 -9.26
CA THR A 3 -1.77 -21.66 -9.59
C THR A 3 -2.42 -20.68 -8.61
N ASN A 4 -1.67 -19.64 -8.24
CA ASN A 4 -2.24 -18.58 -7.44
C ASN A 4 -3.32 -17.87 -8.28
N PRO A 5 -4.60 -17.85 -7.83
CA PRO A 5 -5.66 -17.20 -8.60
C PRO A 5 -5.61 -15.67 -8.54
N HIS A 6 -4.73 -15.11 -7.71
CA HIS A 6 -4.60 -13.69 -7.51
C HIS A 6 -3.40 -13.13 -8.28
N GLN A 7 -3.59 -11.97 -8.89
CA GLN A 7 -2.54 -11.29 -9.63
C GLN A 7 -2.36 -9.87 -9.11
N LEU A 8 -1.12 -9.49 -8.82
CA LEU A 8 -0.79 -8.13 -8.45
C LEU A 8 -0.62 -7.29 -9.71
N ILE A 9 -1.32 -6.17 -9.79
CA ILE A 9 -1.27 -5.24 -10.91
C ILE A 9 -0.67 -3.93 -10.43
N ALA A 10 0.45 -3.52 -11.03
CA ALA A 10 1.01 -2.18 -10.83
C ALA A 10 0.30 -1.25 -11.82
N ILE A 11 -0.38 -0.23 -11.32
CA ILE A 11 -1.18 0.66 -12.18
C ILE A 11 -0.29 1.39 -13.19
N SER A 12 0.95 1.71 -12.83
CA SER A 12 1.91 2.34 -13.75
C SER A 12 2.22 1.50 -14.98
N GLN A 13 2.09 0.18 -14.90
CA GLN A 13 2.32 -0.74 -15.99
C GLN A 13 1.04 -1.19 -16.68
N HIS A 14 -0.12 -0.91 -16.08
CA HIS A 14 -1.42 -1.29 -16.58
C HIS A 14 -2.40 -0.12 -16.41
N PRO A 15 -2.20 0.97 -17.19
CA PRO A 15 -3.01 2.20 -17.00
C PRO A 15 -4.50 2.02 -17.31
N ASP A 16 -4.89 0.94 -17.97
CA ASP A 16 -6.29 0.58 -18.16
C ASP A 16 -7.02 0.28 -16.84
N TYR A 17 -6.29 0.00 -15.76
CA TYR A 17 -6.86 -0.19 -14.43
C TYR A 17 -7.05 1.13 -13.65
N LEU A 18 -6.64 2.27 -14.21
CA LEU A 18 -6.63 3.54 -13.48
C LEU A 18 -8.00 3.89 -12.85
N ASP A 19 -9.05 3.93 -13.66
CA ASP A 19 -10.37 4.34 -13.16
C ASP A 19 -10.92 3.36 -12.13
N ALA A 20 -10.77 2.06 -12.37
CA ALA A 20 -11.20 1.04 -11.42
C ALA A 20 -10.43 1.14 -10.09
N ALA A 21 -9.13 1.42 -10.15
CA ALA A 21 -8.30 1.61 -8.97
C ALA A 21 -8.73 2.83 -8.16
N ILE A 22 -8.96 3.96 -8.82
CA ILE A 22 -9.42 5.19 -8.16
C ILE A 22 -10.70 4.93 -7.38
N THR A 23 -11.68 4.30 -8.01
CA THR A 23 -12.95 3.95 -7.37
C THR A 23 -12.72 3.00 -6.19
N TYR A 24 -11.88 1.98 -6.37
CA TYR A 24 -11.63 0.98 -5.34
C TYR A 24 -10.97 1.59 -4.10
N PHE A 25 -9.91 2.38 -4.28
CA PHE A 25 -9.22 3.05 -3.17
C PHE A 25 -10.16 4.01 -2.45
N SER A 26 -10.92 4.81 -3.21
CA SER A 26 -11.86 5.77 -2.65
C SER A 26 -12.91 5.10 -1.78
N GLU A 27 -13.53 4.04 -2.28
CA GLU A 27 -14.56 3.30 -1.53
C GLU A 27 -13.97 2.59 -0.31
N ALA A 28 -12.77 2.03 -0.42
CA ALA A 28 -12.12 1.31 0.66
C ALA A 28 -11.91 2.18 1.91
N PHE A 29 -11.57 3.45 1.72
CA PHE A 29 -11.19 4.34 2.81
C PHE A 29 -12.16 5.50 3.03
N GLY A 30 -13.22 5.60 2.24
CA GLY A 30 -14.18 6.70 2.36
C GLY A 30 -13.55 8.06 2.08
N ILE A 31 -12.59 8.12 1.17
CA ILE A 31 -11.86 9.34 0.79
C ILE A 31 -12.31 9.77 -0.59
N PRO A 32 -12.50 11.08 -0.85
CA PRO A 32 -12.94 11.56 -2.17
C PRO A 32 -12.06 11.06 -3.31
N GLU A 33 -12.69 10.71 -4.44
CA GLU A 33 -11.97 10.18 -5.61
C GLU A 33 -10.89 11.13 -6.12
N GLU A 34 -11.11 12.45 -6.01
CA GLU A 34 -10.16 13.45 -6.52
C GLU A 34 -8.77 13.30 -5.89
N ILE A 35 -8.72 12.91 -4.62
CA ILE A 35 -7.46 12.71 -3.91
C ILE A 35 -6.71 11.52 -4.52
N TYR A 36 -7.40 10.41 -4.73
CA TYR A 36 -6.77 9.23 -5.34
C TYR A 36 -6.54 9.42 -6.83
N ARG A 37 -7.39 10.18 -7.52
CA ARG A 37 -7.18 10.47 -8.94
C ARG A 37 -5.85 11.17 -9.16
N ASP A 38 -5.57 12.21 -8.38
CA ASP A 38 -4.29 12.92 -8.48
C ASP A 38 -3.12 12.02 -8.12
N SER A 39 -3.24 11.29 -7.01
CA SER A 39 -2.15 10.44 -6.51
C SER A 39 -1.83 9.28 -7.46
N ILE A 40 -2.84 8.56 -7.90
CA ILE A 40 -2.63 7.37 -8.74
C ILE A 40 -2.24 7.80 -10.16
N THR A 41 -2.82 8.87 -10.68
CA THR A 41 -2.43 9.41 -11.99
C THR A 41 -0.97 9.85 -11.98
N ALA A 42 -0.48 10.41 -10.87
CA ALA A 42 0.91 10.80 -10.74
C ALA A 42 1.86 9.61 -10.91
N SER A 43 1.43 8.40 -10.51
CA SER A 43 2.24 7.18 -10.68
C SER A 43 2.46 6.80 -12.14
N LEU A 44 1.61 7.28 -13.04
CA LEU A 44 1.73 7.00 -14.48
C LEU A 44 2.75 7.90 -15.17
N THR A 45 2.98 9.09 -14.63
CA THR A 45 3.78 10.12 -15.29
C THR A 45 5.08 10.47 -14.58
N THR A 46 5.22 10.05 -13.32
CA THR A 46 6.43 10.35 -12.54
C THR A 46 7.67 9.73 -13.15
N THR A 47 8.78 10.46 -13.11
CA THR A 47 10.10 9.92 -13.44
C THR A 47 10.81 9.39 -12.19
N SER A 48 10.24 9.61 -11.01
CA SER A 48 10.72 9.08 -9.73
C SER A 48 10.24 7.65 -9.52
N THR A 49 10.87 6.95 -8.57
CA THR A 49 10.46 5.60 -8.20
C THR A 49 9.06 5.60 -7.56
N LEU A 50 8.71 6.66 -6.84
CA LEU A 50 7.44 6.83 -6.16
C LEU A 50 6.65 7.99 -6.75
N PRO A 51 5.33 8.03 -6.63
CA PRO A 51 4.47 7.02 -5.98
C PRO A 51 4.23 5.80 -6.87
N ARG A 52 3.83 4.69 -6.26
CA ARG A 52 3.38 3.48 -6.95
C ARG A 52 2.12 2.96 -6.28
N PHE A 53 1.15 2.59 -7.09
CA PHE A 53 -0.12 2.05 -6.59
C PHE A 53 -0.41 0.71 -7.24
N TYR A 54 -0.98 -0.20 -6.44
CA TYR A 54 -1.17 -1.59 -6.83
C TYR A 54 -2.57 -2.05 -6.46
N VAL A 55 -3.14 -2.89 -7.30
CA VAL A 55 -4.36 -3.62 -6.97
C VAL A 55 -4.10 -5.10 -7.09
N LEU A 56 -4.76 -5.88 -6.24
CA LEU A 56 -4.76 -7.33 -6.31
C LEU A 56 -6.07 -7.74 -6.96
N VAL A 57 -5.99 -8.54 -8.03
CA VAL A 57 -7.17 -8.97 -8.76
C VAL A 57 -7.32 -10.48 -8.71
N LYS A 58 -8.57 -10.94 -8.66
CA LYS A 58 -8.96 -12.33 -8.83
C LYS A 58 -9.87 -12.38 -10.05
N GLY A 59 -9.37 -12.93 -11.16
CA GLY A 59 -10.05 -12.80 -12.44
C GLY A 59 -10.12 -11.33 -12.84
N THR A 60 -11.34 -10.77 -12.88
CA THR A 60 -11.56 -9.35 -13.18
C THR A 60 -11.92 -8.52 -11.95
N GLU A 61 -12.04 -9.15 -10.79
CA GLU A 61 -12.48 -8.50 -9.57
C GLU A 61 -11.29 -7.98 -8.77
N LEU A 62 -11.35 -6.70 -8.34
CA LEU A 62 -10.38 -6.14 -7.43
C LEU A 62 -10.70 -6.61 -6.02
N VAL A 63 -9.70 -7.22 -5.36
CA VAL A 63 -9.88 -7.83 -4.03
C VAL A 63 -8.99 -7.21 -2.96
N GLY A 64 -8.01 -6.41 -3.35
CA GLY A 64 -7.13 -5.73 -2.43
C GLY A 64 -6.32 -4.64 -3.10
N CYS A 65 -5.64 -3.83 -2.30
CA CYS A 65 -4.82 -2.73 -2.82
C CYS A 65 -3.78 -2.28 -1.80
N PHE A 66 -2.77 -1.56 -2.29
CA PHE A 66 -1.86 -0.76 -1.47
C PHE A 66 -1.16 0.28 -2.31
N GLY A 67 -0.58 1.26 -1.62
CA GLY A 67 0.28 2.27 -2.24
C GLY A 67 1.66 2.29 -1.59
N LEU A 68 2.65 2.70 -2.36
CA LEU A 68 3.99 3.03 -1.90
C LEU A 68 4.23 4.50 -2.22
N ILE A 69 4.39 5.32 -1.20
CA ILE A 69 4.41 6.78 -1.33
C ILE A 69 5.54 7.39 -0.50
N THR A 70 5.84 8.67 -0.77
CA THR A 70 6.95 9.37 -0.13
C THR A 70 6.65 9.79 1.30
N ASN A 71 5.39 10.09 1.63
CA ASN A 71 4.95 10.35 3.00
C ASN A 71 3.45 10.11 3.12
N ASP A 72 3.04 9.44 4.18
CA ASP A 72 1.65 9.10 4.44
C ASP A 72 1.02 10.08 5.43
N PHE A 73 1.06 11.38 5.08
CA PHE A 73 0.45 12.48 5.83
C PHE A 73 0.87 12.52 7.29
N ASN A 74 2.18 12.33 7.57
CA ASN A 74 2.68 12.35 8.93
C ASN A 74 3.96 13.15 9.08
N SER A 75 4.38 13.34 10.33
CA SER A 75 5.48 14.21 10.72
C SER A 75 6.88 13.74 10.31
N ARG A 76 7.04 12.46 9.95
CA ARG A 76 8.35 11.90 9.64
C ARG A 76 8.65 12.04 8.14
N GLN A 77 8.97 13.26 7.75
CA GLN A 77 9.31 13.61 6.37
C GLN A 77 10.66 13.03 5.93
N ASP A 78 11.47 12.60 6.88
CA ASP A 78 12.79 12.02 6.66
C ASP A 78 12.76 10.53 6.29
N LEU A 79 11.62 9.87 6.46
CA LEU A 79 11.48 8.43 6.20
C LEU A 79 10.65 8.17 4.96
N TYR A 80 11.07 7.24 4.13
CA TYR A 80 10.36 6.77 2.94
C TYR A 80 11.00 5.48 2.42
N PRO A 81 10.30 4.66 1.62
CA PRO A 81 8.88 4.78 1.24
C PRO A 81 7.94 4.34 2.35
N TRP A 82 6.66 4.73 2.22
CA TRP A 82 5.59 4.34 3.14
C TRP A 82 4.64 3.37 2.46
N LEU A 83 4.29 2.30 3.17
CA LEU A 83 3.18 1.43 2.81
C LEU A 83 1.90 2.09 3.27
N ALA A 84 1.06 2.47 2.34
CA ALA A 84 -0.17 3.22 2.59
C ALA A 84 -1.36 2.53 1.93
N ALA A 85 -2.56 2.83 2.42
CA ALA A 85 -3.81 2.38 1.82
C ALA A 85 -3.87 0.86 1.61
N LEU A 86 -3.36 0.10 2.56
CA LEU A 86 -3.42 -1.36 2.54
C LEU A 86 -4.84 -1.82 2.89
N PHE A 87 -5.47 -2.55 1.98
CA PHE A 87 -6.86 -2.96 2.15
C PHE A 87 -7.13 -4.29 1.44
N VAL A 88 -7.95 -5.12 2.08
CA VAL A 88 -8.49 -6.34 1.50
C VAL A 88 -10.01 -6.25 1.57
N SER A 89 -10.70 -6.52 0.47
CA SER A 89 -12.17 -6.53 0.43
C SER A 89 -12.73 -7.48 1.49
N GLU A 90 -13.80 -7.06 2.16
CA GLU A 90 -14.33 -7.76 3.34
C GLU A 90 -14.61 -9.24 3.08
N LYS A 91 -15.24 -9.56 1.94
CA LYS A 91 -15.57 -10.95 1.62
C LYS A 91 -14.37 -11.85 1.34
N TYR A 92 -13.19 -11.27 1.17
CA TYR A 92 -11.96 -12.02 0.92
C TYR A 92 -11.02 -12.04 2.12
N ARG A 93 -11.43 -11.51 3.26
CA ARG A 93 -10.62 -11.53 4.48
C ARG A 93 -10.55 -12.94 5.07
N GLY A 94 -9.52 -13.19 5.88
CA GLY A 94 -9.32 -14.49 6.49
C GLY A 94 -8.68 -15.53 5.58
N GLN A 95 -8.15 -15.10 4.42
CA GLN A 95 -7.53 -15.98 3.44
C GLN A 95 -6.03 -15.71 3.26
N GLY A 96 -5.45 -14.87 4.11
CA GLY A 96 -4.02 -14.53 4.02
C GLY A 96 -3.68 -13.49 2.96
N LEU A 97 -4.66 -12.76 2.41
CA LEU A 97 -4.40 -11.77 1.37
C LEU A 97 -3.68 -10.54 1.91
N GLY A 98 -3.95 -10.15 3.15
CA GLY A 98 -3.21 -9.05 3.78
C GLY A 98 -1.72 -9.36 3.87
N LYS A 99 -1.37 -10.58 4.29
CA LYS A 99 0.02 -11.06 4.30
C LYS A 99 0.61 -11.03 2.90
N LEU A 100 -0.13 -11.51 1.91
CA LEU A 100 0.31 -11.53 0.52
C LEU A 100 0.63 -10.12 0.01
N LEU A 101 -0.24 -9.14 0.29
CA LEU A 101 -0.02 -7.75 -0.10
C LEU A 101 1.21 -7.16 0.58
N ILE A 102 1.41 -7.44 1.87
CA ILE A 102 2.59 -6.98 2.60
C ILE A 102 3.86 -7.57 2.00
N GLN A 103 3.85 -8.86 1.67
CA GLN A 103 4.98 -9.52 1.03
C GLN A 103 5.30 -8.90 -0.34
N HIS A 104 4.28 -8.58 -1.12
CA HIS A 104 4.45 -7.88 -2.39
C HIS A 104 5.04 -6.48 -2.19
N ALA A 105 4.55 -5.74 -1.20
CA ALA A 105 5.07 -4.41 -0.91
C ALA A 105 6.56 -4.45 -0.55
N VAL A 106 6.96 -5.38 0.31
CA VAL A 106 8.38 -5.57 0.68
C VAL A 106 9.22 -5.92 -0.54
N SER A 107 8.73 -6.82 -1.37
CA SER A 107 9.43 -7.25 -2.60
C SER A 107 9.61 -6.07 -3.57
N GLU A 108 8.58 -5.25 -3.77
CA GLU A 108 8.64 -4.09 -4.66
C GLU A 108 9.64 -3.04 -4.14
N VAL A 109 9.64 -2.78 -2.85
CA VAL A 109 10.55 -1.82 -2.22
C VAL A 109 12.00 -2.30 -2.35
N LYS A 110 12.22 -3.59 -2.20
CA LYS A 110 13.55 -4.21 -2.41
C LYS A 110 14.01 -3.99 -3.85
N GLU A 111 13.15 -4.26 -4.82
CA GLU A 111 13.46 -4.05 -6.24
C GLU A 111 13.76 -2.57 -6.55
N MET A 112 13.10 -1.65 -5.87
CA MET A 112 13.35 -0.21 -6.00
C MET A 112 14.70 0.22 -5.41
N GLY A 113 15.33 -0.61 -4.59
CA GLY A 113 16.62 -0.32 -3.99
C GLY A 113 16.56 0.44 -2.67
N TYR A 114 15.40 0.54 -2.03
CA TYR A 114 15.29 1.18 -0.73
C TYR A 114 15.71 0.23 0.40
N PRO A 115 16.34 0.76 1.47
CA PRO A 115 16.80 -0.08 2.57
C PRO A 115 15.71 -0.46 3.58
N SER A 116 14.56 0.23 3.56
CA SER A 116 13.51 0.03 4.55
C SER A 116 12.15 0.36 3.97
N LEU A 117 11.11 -0.20 4.58
CA LEU A 117 9.71 0.14 4.30
C LEU A 117 9.05 0.55 5.60
N TYR A 118 8.32 1.67 5.59
CA TYR A 118 7.69 2.24 6.77
C TYR A 118 6.18 2.21 6.66
N LEU A 119 5.49 2.19 7.81
CA LEU A 119 4.05 2.38 7.86
C LEU A 119 3.65 3.01 9.20
N VAL A 120 2.47 3.63 9.22
CA VAL A 120 1.81 4.07 10.44
C VAL A 120 0.47 3.34 10.57
N THR A 121 0.09 3.03 11.79
CA THR A 121 -1.14 2.28 12.07
C THR A 121 -1.59 2.51 13.52
N ASP A 122 -2.88 2.26 13.78
CA ASP A 122 -3.41 2.21 15.14
C ASP A 122 -3.34 0.80 15.72
N HIS A 123 -3.03 -0.20 14.89
CA HIS A 123 -2.94 -1.59 15.34
C HIS A 123 -1.64 -1.87 16.08
N SER A 124 -1.71 -2.72 17.09
CA SER A 124 -0.54 -3.28 17.76
C SER A 124 -0.49 -4.79 17.51
N SER A 125 0.72 -5.36 17.54
CA SER A 125 0.97 -6.81 17.42
C SER A 125 0.59 -7.44 16.08
N TYR A 126 0.11 -6.68 15.11
CA TYR A 126 -0.25 -7.21 13.79
C TYR A 126 0.97 -7.24 12.86
N TYR A 127 1.63 -6.10 12.68
CA TYR A 127 2.74 -5.99 11.72
C TYR A 127 4.01 -6.68 12.19
N GLU A 128 4.18 -6.87 13.50
CA GLU A 128 5.30 -7.63 14.05
C GLU A 128 5.33 -9.06 13.52
N LYS A 129 4.16 -9.64 13.24
CA LYS A 129 4.06 -11.00 12.68
C LYS A 129 4.73 -11.12 11.31
N PHE A 130 4.89 -9.99 10.61
CA PHE A 130 5.43 -9.96 9.25
C PHE A 130 6.85 -9.39 9.20
N GLY A 131 7.47 -9.21 10.37
CA GLY A 131 8.85 -8.77 10.45
C GLY A 131 9.05 -7.27 10.62
N PHE A 132 7.96 -6.50 10.82
CA PHE A 132 8.06 -5.07 11.11
C PHE A 132 8.40 -4.85 12.59
N GLU A 133 9.18 -3.81 12.85
CA GLU A 133 9.58 -3.40 14.18
C GLU A 133 8.94 -2.07 14.54
N HIS A 134 8.43 -1.98 15.77
CA HIS A 134 7.83 -0.75 16.27
C HIS A 134 8.94 0.23 16.66
N LEU A 135 8.93 1.43 16.06
CA LEU A 135 9.95 2.45 16.29
C LEU A 135 9.51 3.61 17.17
N GLY A 136 8.23 3.64 17.57
CA GLY A 136 7.68 4.76 18.32
C GLY A 136 6.44 5.33 17.64
N SER A 137 6.33 6.64 17.59
CA SER A 137 5.16 7.33 17.03
C SER A 137 5.55 8.29 15.91
N ALA A 138 4.64 8.44 14.93
CA ALA A 138 4.63 9.56 14.01
C ALA A 138 3.31 10.31 14.19
N TYR A 139 3.29 11.60 13.88
CA TYR A 139 2.14 12.46 14.19
C TYR A 139 1.45 12.87 12.89
N GLY A 140 0.19 12.44 12.73
CA GLY A 140 -0.69 12.88 11.66
C GLY A 140 -1.63 13.97 12.15
N LEU A 141 -2.59 14.36 11.30
CA LEU A 141 -3.57 15.39 11.65
C LEU A 141 -4.46 14.98 12.84
N ASP A 142 -4.68 13.68 13.01
CA ASP A 142 -5.52 13.15 14.07
C ASP A 142 -4.72 12.75 15.34
N GLY A 143 -3.45 13.09 15.39
CA GLY A 143 -2.59 12.80 16.54
C GLY A 143 -1.56 11.72 16.26
N PRO A 144 -1.04 11.05 17.32
CA PRO A 144 0.01 10.06 17.17
C PRO A 144 -0.52 8.75 16.60
N ALA A 145 0.30 8.11 15.75
CA ALA A 145 0.08 6.76 15.27
C ALA A 145 1.35 5.94 15.51
N ARG A 146 1.20 4.62 15.59
CA ARG A 146 2.35 3.71 15.78
C ARG A 146 3.15 3.65 14.49
N LEU A 147 4.45 3.88 14.61
CA LEU A 147 5.39 3.85 13.49
C LEU A 147 6.12 2.50 13.46
N TYR A 148 6.08 1.86 12.32
CA TYR A 148 6.75 0.58 12.08
C TYR A 148 7.70 0.67 10.91
N ALA A 149 8.77 -0.12 10.96
CA ALA A 149 9.72 -0.26 9.87
C ALA A 149 10.04 -1.72 9.60
N TYR A 150 10.21 -2.05 8.33
CA TYR A 150 10.74 -3.33 7.87
C TYR A 150 12.11 -3.07 7.26
N GLN A 151 13.14 -3.75 7.74
CA GLN A 151 14.49 -3.66 7.18
C GLN A 151 14.62 -4.62 6.01
N ILE A 152 14.98 -4.08 4.85
CA ILE A 152 15.18 -4.87 3.64
C ILE A 152 16.48 -5.66 3.70
#